data_58afe0baf6079f66c23905bbac386e2a
#
_entry.id   58afe0baf6079f66c23905bbac386e2a
#
_cell.length_a   1.000
_cell.length_b   1.000
_cell.length_c   1.000
_cell.angle_alpha   90.00
_cell.angle_beta   90.00
_cell.angle_gamma   90.00
#
_symmetry.space_group_name_H-M   'P 1'
#
loop_
_entity.id
_entity.type
_entity.pdbx_description
1 polymer ?
#
loop_
_entity_poly.entity_id
_entity_poly.type
_entity_poly.pdbx_seq_one_letter_code
_entity_poly.pdbx_strand_id
1 'polypeptide(L)'
;MQADLNDFILVQSPEGLDSRSNINLEYNPIFVAPMDTVISKNNMGDFIENGINICLPRGQHSEPNDQIFTSFGIEGFEQLMEVDMYNYNGAKILIDVANGNMPRLHTAIKKFKTLWPNSIIMAGNVGSVFAFQALADTGCDYIRVGIGGGSGCLTSVHTRVGQGMGSLIMGCAALRLQHEEFHHVKIVADGGMQNYGDIIIALAMGADYVMLGGILNKAYESAGQKYVITKKGKYKPIDKYLARHNKSVEELIKDGRVFTDFRGMSTKAVQRLWGRKELKSSEGVVKMNKVEYTLEGWMENFLDYLKSAMSYTGSQSLASFRMSLVEQITDNVYRRFNK
;
A
#
# COMPACT_ATOMS: atom_id res chain seq x y z
N MET A 1 1.42 13.01 -22.15
CA MET A 1 2.12 11.70 -22.06
C MET A 1 1.92 11.17 -20.67
N GLN A 2 1.67 9.87 -20.50
CA GLN A 2 1.58 9.28 -19.15
C GLN A 2 2.97 8.87 -18.68
N ALA A 3 3.30 9.13 -17.42
CA ALA A 3 4.58 8.82 -16.81
C ALA A 3 4.41 8.05 -15.50
N ASP A 4 5.30 7.13 -15.22
CA ASP A 4 5.33 6.33 -14.00
C ASP A 4 6.34 6.92 -13.00
N LEU A 5 6.43 6.35 -11.80
CA LEU A 5 7.29 6.85 -10.72
C LEU A 5 8.78 6.91 -11.14
N ASN A 6 9.23 5.93 -11.90
CA ASN A 6 10.60 5.84 -12.42
C ASN A 6 10.98 6.92 -13.44
N ASP A 7 9.98 7.64 -13.97
CA ASP A 7 10.21 8.71 -14.94
C ASP A 7 10.54 10.06 -14.27
N PHE A 8 10.67 10.10 -12.94
CA PHE A 8 10.83 11.34 -12.19
C PHE A 8 11.98 11.28 -11.18
N ILE A 9 12.55 12.45 -10.91
CA ILE A 9 13.48 12.69 -9.81
C ILE A 9 13.06 13.91 -9.00
N LEU A 10 13.52 13.97 -7.75
CA LEU A 10 13.43 15.17 -6.91
C LEU A 10 14.50 16.18 -7.34
N VAL A 11 14.11 17.44 -7.42
CA VAL A 11 15.04 18.54 -7.63
C VAL A 11 15.44 19.13 -6.29
N GLN A 12 16.75 19.32 -6.09
CA GLN A 12 17.26 19.96 -4.89
C GLN A 12 16.76 21.41 -4.80
N SER A 13 16.21 21.77 -3.63
CA SER A 13 15.81 23.15 -3.36
C SER A 13 17.05 24.07 -3.22
N PRO A 14 16.94 25.35 -3.61
CA PRO A 14 17.96 26.34 -3.28
C PRO A 14 18.23 26.47 -1.77
N GLU A 15 17.22 26.21 -0.95
CA GLU A 15 17.26 26.24 0.50
C GLU A 15 17.05 24.84 1.05
N GLY A 16 18.13 24.12 1.31
CA GLY A 16 18.12 22.82 2.01
C GLY A 16 18.07 23.01 3.54
N LEU A 17 17.86 21.90 4.25
CA LEU A 17 17.96 21.91 5.72
C LEU A 17 19.37 21.48 6.15
N ASP A 18 19.89 22.10 7.22
CA ASP A 18 21.22 21.80 7.74
C ASP A 18 21.40 20.36 8.19
N SER A 19 20.33 19.74 8.68
CA SER A 19 20.36 18.33 9.11
C SER A 19 19.02 17.65 8.99
N ARG A 20 19.03 16.44 8.45
CA ARG A 20 17.86 15.55 8.43
C ARG A 20 17.39 15.11 9.82
N SER A 21 18.27 15.16 10.83
CA SER A 21 17.92 14.83 12.22
C SER A 21 16.92 15.80 12.85
N ASN A 22 16.80 17.02 12.30
CA ASN A 22 15.86 18.03 12.76
C ASN A 22 14.43 17.82 12.22
N ILE A 23 14.24 16.86 11.31
CA ILE A 23 12.93 16.56 10.74
C ILE A 23 12.19 15.59 11.65
N ASN A 24 11.04 16.05 12.16
CA ASN A 24 10.11 15.20 12.90
C ASN A 24 8.89 14.93 12.02
N LEU A 25 8.64 13.65 11.74
CA LEU A 25 7.49 13.25 10.92
C LEU A 25 6.23 13.23 11.80
N GLU A 26 5.17 13.90 11.36
CA GLU A 26 3.90 13.97 12.09
C GLU A 26 3.20 12.60 12.16
N TYR A 27 3.45 11.74 11.17
CA TYR A 27 2.91 10.39 11.07
C TYR A 27 3.76 9.52 10.13
N ASN A 28 3.58 8.22 10.19
CA ASN A 28 4.18 7.30 9.23
C ASN A 28 3.29 7.22 7.97
N PRO A 29 3.82 7.56 6.77
CA PRO A 29 3.03 7.60 5.55
C PRO A 29 2.81 6.23 4.89
N ILE A 30 3.02 5.11 5.59
CA ILE A 30 2.92 3.76 5.03
C ILE A 30 1.69 3.05 5.55
N PHE A 31 0.92 2.48 4.63
CA PHE A 31 -0.06 1.43 4.87
C PHE A 31 0.47 0.07 4.40
N VAL A 32 0.22 -0.98 5.17
CA VAL A 32 0.34 -2.34 4.68
C VAL A 32 -0.90 -2.71 3.86
N ALA A 33 -0.69 -3.28 2.66
CA ALA A 33 -1.78 -3.72 1.79
C ALA A 33 -2.54 -4.91 2.42
N PRO A 34 -3.88 -4.99 2.27
CA PRO A 34 -4.74 -6.03 2.86
C PRO A 34 -4.56 -7.39 2.15
N MET A 35 -3.34 -7.91 2.21
CA MET A 35 -2.95 -9.16 1.56
C MET A 35 -2.60 -10.23 2.59
N ASP A 36 -3.25 -11.39 2.51
CA ASP A 36 -3.14 -12.47 3.51
C ASP A 36 -1.74 -13.13 3.60
N THR A 37 -0.87 -12.89 2.62
CA THR A 37 0.55 -13.27 2.67
C THR A 37 1.47 -12.15 3.16
N VAL A 38 0.93 -10.99 3.51
CA VAL A 38 1.69 -9.85 4.03
C VAL A 38 1.31 -9.55 5.47
N ILE A 39 0.01 -9.43 5.73
CA ILE A 39 -0.55 -9.05 7.03
C ILE A 39 -1.69 -9.97 7.46
N SER A 40 -1.77 -10.23 8.75
CA SER A 40 -2.83 -10.97 9.39
C SER A 40 -2.96 -10.52 10.86
N LYS A 41 -4.01 -10.94 11.55
CA LYS A 41 -4.13 -10.72 13.00
C LYS A 41 -2.92 -11.20 13.81
N ASN A 42 -2.25 -12.24 13.35
CA ASN A 42 -1.18 -12.89 14.10
C ASN A 42 0.15 -12.12 14.07
N ASN A 43 0.39 -11.34 13.00
CA ASN A 43 1.61 -10.56 12.83
C ASN A 43 1.39 -9.04 12.79
N MET A 44 0.16 -8.56 13.01
CA MET A 44 -0.12 -7.12 12.98
C MET A 44 0.62 -6.35 14.07
N GLY A 45 0.95 -6.99 15.19
CA GLY A 45 1.74 -6.40 16.27
C GLY A 45 3.09 -5.89 15.77
N ASP A 46 3.82 -6.71 15.01
CA ASP A 46 5.12 -6.32 14.44
C ASP A 46 5.02 -5.08 13.55
N PHE A 47 3.93 -4.93 12.80
CA PHE A 47 3.70 -3.76 11.94
C PHE A 47 3.35 -2.51 12.75
N ILE A 48 2.53 -2.65 13.80
CA ILE A 48 2.15 -1.54 14.70
C ILE A 48 3.38 -1.03 15.45
N GLU A 49 4.23 -1.90 15.97
CA GLU A 49 5.46 -1.57 16.67
C GLU A 49 6.42 -0.77 15.78
N ASN A 50 6.40 -1.02 14.48
CA ASN A 50 7.14 -0.25 13.47
C ASN A 50 6.38 0.98 12.93
N GLY A 51 5.24 1.35 13.54
CA GLY A 51 4.46 2.53 13.19
C GLY A 51 3.72 2.44 11.86
N ILE A 52 3.62 1.25 11.25
CA ILE A 52 2.94 1.06 9.96
C ILE A 52 1.43 0.99 10.18
N ASN A 53 0.67 1.72 9.37
CA ASN A 53 -0.79 1.69 9.40
C ASN A 53 -1.31 0.39 8.77
N ILE A 54 -2.32 -0.22 9.38
CA ILE A 54 -2.79 -1.55 9.05
C ILE A 54 -4.05 -1.50 8.18
N CYS A 55 -4.04 -2.28 7.10
CA CYS A 55 -5.26 -2.70 6.43
C CYS A 55 -5.36 -4.22 6.53
N LEU A 56 -6.26 -4.73 7.40
CA LEU A 56 -6.46 -6.17 7.55
C LEU A 56 -7.16 -6.76 6.33
N PRO A 57 -6.78 -7.95 5.87
CA PRO A 57 -7.48 -8.65 4.80
C PRO A 57 -8.94 -8.91 5.14
N ARG A 58 -9.80 -9.01 4.12
CA ARG A 58 -11.23 -9.33 4.28
C ARG A 58 -11.43 -10.60 5.12
N GLY A 59 -12.43 -10.55 6.00
CA GLY A 59 -12.76 -11.64 6.93
C GLY A 59 -11.90 -11.70 8.19
N GLN A 60 -10.95 -10.77 8.34
CA GLN A 60 -10.20 -10.57 9.58
C GLN A 60 -10.64 -9.27 10.24
N HIS A 61 -10.93 -9.32 11.53
CA HIS A 61 -11.35 -8.19 12.34
C HIS A 61 -10.45 -8.07 13.57
N SER A 62 -10.21 -6.87 14.05
CA SER A 62 -9.51 -6.57 15.30
C SER A 62 -10.40 -5.68 16.17
N GLU A 63 -10.03 -5.52 17.43
CA GLU A 63 -10.57 -4.46 18.25
C GLU A 63 -10.29 -3.09 17.60
N PRO A 64 -11.17 -2.10 17.77
CA PRO A 64 -10.96 -0.76 17.26
C PRO A 64 -9.61 -0.19 17.70
N ASN A 65 -8.85 0.31 16.73
CA ASN A 65 -7.54 0.94 16.94
C ASN A 65 -7.34 2.02 15.87
N ASP A 66 -6.70 3.11 16.24
CA ASP A 66 -6.49 4.26 15.36
C ASP A 66 -5.56 3.99 14.15
N GLN A 67 -4.86 2.87 14.14
CA GLN A 67 -3.98 2.48 13.05
C GLN A 67 -4.57 1.38 12.15
N ILE A 68 -5.77 0.85 12.46
CA ILE A 68 -6.30 -0.36 11.80
C ILE A 68 -7.56 -0.08 11.00
N PHE A 69 -7.50 -0.34 9.69
CA PHE A 69 -8.66 -0.42 8.80
C PHE A 69 -9.11 -1.88 8.65
N THR A 70 -10.41 -2.11 8.87
CA THR A 70 -11.03 -3.41 8.59
C THR A 70 -11.56 -3.44 7.16
N SER A 71 -11.17 -4.46 6.38
CA SER A 71 -11.50 -4.54 4.96
C SER A 71 -12.75 -5.33 4.67
N PHE A 72 -13.58 -4.80 3.77
CA PHE A 72 -14.79 -5.43 3.24
C PHE A 72 -14.81 -5.43 1.72
N GLY A 73 -15.44 -6.43 1.11
CA GLY A 73 -15.92 -6.32 -0.26
C GLY A 73 -17.24 -5.53 -0.29
N ILE A 74 -17.76 -5.23 -1.48
CA ILE A 74 -18.98 -4.41 -1.59
C ILE A 74 -20.18 -5.04 -0.88
N GLU A 75 -20.41 -6.35 -1.04
CA GLU A 75 -21.51 -7.06 -0.39
C GLU A 75 -21.39 -7.02 1.13
N GLY A 76 -20.20 -7.28 1.69
CA GLY A 76 -19.95 -7.23 3.13
C GLY A 76 -20.08 -5.82 3.69
N PHE A 77 -19.71 -4.80 2.93
CA PHE A 77 -19.89 -3.40 3.33
C PHE A 77 -21.37 -3.01 3.38
N GLU A 78 -22.17 -3.42 2.39
CA GLU A 78 -23.61 -3.15 2.39
C GLU A 78 -24.33 -3.85 3.56
N GLN A 79 -23.91 -5.07 3.91
CA GLN A 79 -24.46 -5.80 5.07
C GLN A 79 -24.25 -5.07 6.40
N LEU A 80 -23.19 -4.24 6.53
CA LEU A 80 -23.02 -3.41 7.74
C LEU A 80 -24.19 -2.47 7.99
N MET A 81 -24.89 -2.02 6.93
CA MET A 81 -26.06 -1.13 7.02
C MET A 81 -27.38 -1.86 7.29
N GLU A 82 -27.39 -3.19 7.25
CA GLU A 82 -28.58 -4.03 7.51
C GLU A 82 -28.67 -4.45 8.97
N VAL A 83 -27.59 -4.27 9.75
CA VAL A 83 -27.52 -4.68 11.15
C VAL A 83 -27.66 -3.46 12.04
N ASP A 84 -28.87 -3.23 12.56
CA ASP A 84 -29.26 -2.05 13.39
C ASP A 84 -28.52 -1.94 14.75
N MET A 85 -27.67 -2.89 15.11
CA MET A 85 -27.09 -2.98 16.45
C MET A 85 -25.73 -2.30 16.64
N TYR A 86 -25.08 -1.78 15.55
CA TYR A 86 -23.74 -1.25 15.65
C TYR A 86 -23.66 0.23 15.28
N ASN A 87 -22.92 0.99 16.10
CA ASN A 87 -22.55 2.36 15.79
C ASN A 87 -21.16 2.37 15.15
N TYR A 88 -21.08 2.74 13.87
CA TYR A 88 -19.82 2.82 13.11
C TYR A 88 -19.17 4.21 13.13
N ASN A 89 -19.65 5.17 13.95
CA ASN A 89 -18.94 6.42 14.13
C ASN A 89 -17.57 6.16 14.77
N GLY A 90 -16.51 6.72 14.15
CA GLY A 90 -15.12 6.47 14.53
C GLY A 90 -14.52 5.18 13.96
N ALA A 91 -15.32 4.29 13.35
CA ALA A 91 -14.81 3.09 12.73
C ALA A 91 -13.97 3.40 11.48
N LYS A 92 -12.86 2.70 11.31
CA LYS A 92 -12.00 2.77 10.11
C LYS A 92 -12.28 1.58 9.20
N ILE A 93 -12.88 1.85 8.06
CA ILE A 93 -13.36 0.84 7.11
C ILE A 93 -12.65 1.01 5.78
N LEU A 94 -12.08 -0.09 5.27
CA LEU A 94 -11.56 -0.18 3.91
C LEU A 94 -12.53 -0.95 3.01
N ILE A 95 -13.03 -0.32 1.97
CA ILE A 95 -13.79 -1.00 0.93
C ILE A 95 -12.81 -1.40 -0.17
N ASP A 96 -12.39 -2.66 -0.12
CA ASP A 96 -11.35 -3.21 -0.99
C ASP A 96 -11.99 -3.85 -2.21
N VAL A 97 -12.00 -3.14 -3.34
CA VAL A 97 -12.58 -3.58 -4.62
C VAL A 97 -11.62 -3.29 -5.78
N ALA A 98 -11.67 -4.12 -6.82
CA ALA A 98 -10.81 -3.94 -7.99
C ALA A 98 -11.18 -2.70 -8.82
N ASN A 99 -12.46 -2.30 -8.82
CA ASN A 99 -12.97 -1.11 -9.50
C ASN A 99 -13.70 -0.21 -8.51
N GLY A 100 -13.02 0.82 -8.02
CA GLY A 100 -13.59 1.82 -7.11
C GLY A 100 -14.61 2.77 -7.76
N ASN A 101 -14.72 2.76 -9.10
CA ASN A 101 -15.63 3.63 -9.82
C ASN A 101 -16.98 2.95 -10.16
N MET A 102 -17.48 2.11 -9.26
CA MET A 102 -18.79 1.48 -9.42
C MET A 102 -19.91 2.37 -8.86
N PRO A 103 -21.00 2.66 -9.61
CA PRO A 103 -22.13 3.44 -9.09
C PRO A 103 -22.73 2.85 -7.81
N ARG A 104 -22.79 1.51 -7.71
CA ARG A 104 -23.22 0.78 -6.51
C ARG A 104 -22.38 1.16 -5.28
N LEU A 105 -21.05 1.23 -5.45
CA LEU A 105 -20.14 1.61 -4.38
C LEU A 105 -20.35 3.06 -3.95
N HIS A 106 -20.49 3.98 -4.89
CA HIS A 106 -20.74 5.39 -4.60
C HIS A 106 -22.03 5.59 -3.81
N THR A 107 -23.11 4.90 -4.22
CA THR A 107 -24.38 4.93 -3.50
C THR A 107 -24.26 4.37 -2.09
N ALA A 108 -23.55 3.24 -1.93
CA ALA A 108 -23.34 2.61 -0.62
C ALA A 108 -22.54 3.50 0.33
N ILE A 109 -21.47 4.15 -0.14
CA ILE A 109 -20.67 5.06 0.70
C ILE A 109 -21.50 6.27 1.13
N LYS A 110 -22.20 6.93 0.21
CA LYS A 110 -23.09 8.07 0.54
C LYS A 110 -24.13 7.69 1.61
N LYS A 111 -24.76 6.54 1.45
CA LYS A 111 -25.72 6.03 2.44
C LYS A 111 -25.06 5.78 3.80
N PHE A 112 -23.90 5.13 3.80
CA PHE A 112 -23.14 4.83 5.01
C PHE A 112 -22.74 6.10 5.77
N LYS A 113 -22.19 7.10 5.05
CA LYS A 113 -21.81 8.41 5.61
C LYS A 113 -22.99 9.21 6.12
N THR A 114 -24.19 9.01 5.56
CA THR A 114 -25.43 9.62 6.10
C THR A 114 -25.82 9.00 7.43
N LEU A 115 -25.65 7.69 7.59
CA LEU A 115 -25.97 6.98 8.84
C LEU A 115 -24.89 7.21 9.92
N TRP A 116 -23.61 7.21 9.54
CA TRP A 116 -22.47 7.36 10.44
C TRP A 116 -21.46 8.39 9.89
N PRO A 117 -21.77 9.68 10.05
CA PRO A 117 -20.96 10.76 9.44
C PRO A 117 -19.51 10.81 9.94
N ASN A 118 -19.23 10.34 11.16
CA ASN A 118 -17.89 10.32 11.74
C ASN A 118 -17.13 9.01 11.46
N SER A 119 -17.66 8.10 10.64
CA SER A 119 -16.90 6.94 10.17
C SER A 119 -15.77 7.40 9.23
N ILE A 120 -14.67 6.67 9.22
CA ILE A 120 -13.52 6.93 8.34
C ILE A 120 -13.51 5.86 7.25
N ILE A 121 -13.77 6.28 6.01
CA ILE A 121 -13.88 5.38 4.87
C ILE A 121 -12.65 5.51 3.96
N MET A 122 -11.96 4.39 3.75
CA MET A 122 -11.00 4.22 2.67
C MET A 122 -11.63 3.38 1.57
N ALA A 123 -11.54 3.78 0.31
CA ALA A 123 -12.05 2.99 -0.81
C ALA A 123 -11.12 3.07 -2.03
N GLY A 124 -11.30 2.15 -2.94
CA GLY A 124 -10.54 2.04 -4.19
C GLY A 124 -10.46 0.57 -4.63
N ASN A 125 -9.79 0.33 -5.77
CA ASN A 125 -8.83 1.23 -6.42
C ASN A 125 -9.47 2.02 -7.56
N VAL A 126 -8.96 3.23 -7.79
CA VAL A 126 -9.30 4.05 -8.95
C VAL A 126 -8.07 4.29 -9.82
N GLY A 127 -8.24 4.34 -11.13
CA GLY A 127 -7.16 4.45 -12.11
C GLY A 127 -7.25 5.70 -12.98
N SER A 128 -8.02 6.71 -12.59
CA SER A 128 -8.09 8.00 -13.30
C SER A 128 -8.50 9.11 -12.33
N VAL A 129 -8.18 10.36 -12.71
CA VAL A 129 -8.56 11.56 -11.96
C VAL A 129 -10.08 11.70 -11.85
N PHE A 130 -10.81 11.37 -12.94
CA PHE A 130 -12.29 11.40 -12.92
C PHE A 130 -12.88 10.38 -11.93
N ALA A 131 -12.32 9.18 -11.88
CA ALA A 131 -12.76 8.16 -10.92
C ALA A 131 -12.39 8.54 -9.47
N PHE A 132 -11.26 9.22 -9.25
CA PHE A 132 -10.89 9.80 -7.97
C PHE A 132 -11.91 10.84 -7.53
N GLN A 133 -12.26 11.79 -8.41
CA GLN A 133 -13.27 12.81 -8.15
C GLN A 133 -14.62 12.19 -7.77
N ALA A 134 -15.11 11.27 -8.62
CA ALA A 134 -16.39 10.61 -8.39
C ALA A 134 -16.46 9.87 -7.04
N LEU A 135 -15.32 9.34 -6.58
CA LEU A 135 -15.24 8.67 -5.26
C LEU A 135 -15.12 9.70 -4.13
N ALA A 136 -14.40 10.82 -4.33
CA ALA A 136 -14.32 11.93 -3.37
C ALA A 136 -15.70 12.56 -3.13
N ASP A 137 -16.52 12.73 -4.17
CA ASP A 137 -17.90 13.22 -4.10
C ASP A 137 -18.85 12.34 -3.23
N THR A 138 -18.40 11.16 -2.83
CA THR A 138 -19.17 10.29 -1.95
C THR A 138 -19.00 10.58 -0.46
N GLY A 139 -18.02 11.43 -0.09
CA GLY A 139 -17.57 11.65 1.28
C GLY A 139 -16.54 10.63 1.77
N CYS A 140 -15.86 9.95 0.84
CA CYS A 140 -14.76 9.06 1.15
C CYS A 140 -13.56 9.85 1.71
N ASP A 141 -12.93 9.36 2.80
CA ASP A 141 -11.85 10.08 3.47
C ASP A 141 -10.47 9.73 2.91
N TYR A 142 -10.29 8.48 2.46
CA TYR A 142 -9.05 7.97 1.85
C TYR A 142 -9.36 7.30 0.53
N ILE A 143 -8.65 7.64 -0.53
CA ILE A 143 -8.85 7.05 -1.85
C ILE A 143 -7.58 6.35 -2.32
N ARG A 144 -7.69 5.03 -2.55
CA ARG A 144 -6.60 4.22 -3.11
C ARG A 144 -6.54 4.46 -4.61
N VAL A 145 -5.43 5.04 -5.06
CA VAL A 145 -5.16 5.33 -6.48
C VAL A 145 -4.14 4.34 -7.03
N GLY A 146 -4.41 3.80 -8.21
CA GLY A 146 -3.57 2.83 -8.91
C GLY A 146 -4.30 1.56 -9.29
N ILE A 147 -4.28 1.20 -10.58
CA ILE A 147 -4.81 -0.07 -11.11
C ILE A 147 -3.68 -0.79 -11.83
N GLY A 148 -3.43 -2.04 -11.47
CA GLY A 148 -2.52 -2.94 -12.17
C GLY A 148 -1.02 -2.76 -11.87
N GLY A 149 -0.60 -1.73 -11.10
CA GLY A 149 0.80 -1.46 -10.77
C GLY A 149 1.41 -2.44 -9.75
N GLY A 150 0.60 -3.15 -8.98
CA GLY A 150 1.09 -4.04 -7.93
C GLY A 150 1.80 -5.29 -8.48
N SER A 151 2.91 -5.71 -7.83
CA SER A 151 3.70 -6.89 -8.24
C SER A 151 2.95 -8.22 -8.19
N GLY A 152 1.77 -8.24 -7.57
CA GLY A 152 0.84 -9.38 -7.52
C GLY A 152 -0.37 -9.22 -8.44
N CYS A 153 -0.47 -8.13 -9.22
CA CYS A 153 -1.63 -7.80 -10.04
C CYS A 153 -1.33 -8.00 -11.54
N LEU A 154 -2.29 -8.56 -12.27
CA LEU A 154 -2.23 -8.74 -13.72
C LEU A 154 -3.37 -7.98 -14.44
N THR A 155 -4.14 -7.17 -13.74
CA THR A 155 -5.30 -6.47 -14.31
C THR A 155 -4.90 -5.64 -15.52
N SER A 156 -3.90 -4.77 -15.42
CA SER A 156 -3.44 -3.95 -16.55
C SER A 156 -2.87 -4.77 -17.71
N VAL A 157 -2.24 -5.90 -17.42
CA VAL A 157 -1.72 -6.80 -18.45
C VAL A 157 -2.85 -7.40 -19.29
N HIS A 158 -3.93 -7.83 -18.66
CA HIS A 158 -5.03 -8.52 -19.31
C HIS A 158 -6.11 -7.58 -19.86
N THR A 159 -6.39 -6.48 -19.17
CA THR A 159 -7.50 -5.57 -19.51
C THR A 159 -7.05 -4.31 -20.24
N ARG A 160 -5.75 -3.97 -20.16
CA ARG A 160 -5.17 -2.69 -20.62
C ARG A 160 -5.75 -1.47 -19.90
N VAL A 161 -6.43 -1.67 -18.76
CA VAL A 161 -6.88 -0.59 -17.87
C VAL A 161 -5.75 -0.22 -16.93
N GLY A 162 -5.46 1.07 -16.82
CA GLY A 162 -4.42 1.62 -15.93
C GLY A 162 -3.95 2.98 -16.39
N GLN A 163 -3.19 3.63 -15.55
CA GLN A 163 -2.52 4.90 -15.82
C GLN A 163 -1.15 4.87 -15.12
N GLY A 164 -0.13 5.54 -15.70
CA GLY A 164 1.16 5.69 -15.02
C GLY A 164 0.99 6.35 -13.67
N MET A 165 1.57 5.75 -12.63
CA MET A 165 1.33 6.12 -11.23
C MET A 165 1.72 7.57 -10.95
N GLY A 166 2.85 8.06 -11.49
CA GLY A 166 3.28 9.44 -11.33
C GLY A 166 2.25 10.43 -11.86
N SER A 167 1.80 10.22 -13.12
CA SER A 167 0.75 11.05 -13.73
C SER A 167 -0.57 11.00 -12.96
N LEU A 168 -0.94 9.83 -12.43
CA LEU A 168 -2.18 9.65 -11.67
C LEU A 168 -2.14 10.42 -10.34
N ILE A 169 -1.06 10.27 -9.57
CA ILE A 169 -0.90 10.96 -8.27
C ILE A 169 -0.93 12.47 -8.48
N MET A 170 -0.12 13.00 -9.41
CA MET A 170 -0.07 14.44 -9.68
C MET A 170 -1.43 14.99 -10.12
N GLY A 171 -2.15 14.26 -10.98
CA GLY A 171 -3.48 14.66 -11.42
C GLY A 171 -4.51 14.70 -10.30
N CYS A 172 -4.51 13.68 -9.40
CA CYS A 172 -5.38 13.64 -8.23
C CYS A 172 -5.02 14.74 -7.21
N ALA A 173 -3.72 14.99 -7.00
CA ALA A 173 -3.26 16.07 -6.12
C ALA A 173 -3.64 17.45 -6.64
N ALA A 174 -3.49 17.69 -7.96
CA ALA A 174 -3.90 18.93 -8.60
C ALA A 174 -5.42 19.17 -8.49
N LEU A 175 -6.23 18.13 -8.75
CA LEU A 175 -7.68 18.21 -8.57
C LEU A 175 -8.04 18.55 -7.11
N ARG A 176 -7.44 17.87 -6.15
CA ARG A 176 -7.68 18.12 -4.72
C ARG A 176 -7.34 19.56 -4.32
N LEU A 177 -6.27 20.14 -4.86
CA LEU A 177 -5.88 21.52 -4.60
C LEU A 177 -6.85 22.56 -5.24
N GLN A 178 -7.48 22.21 -6.36
CA GLN A 178 -8.44 23.09 -7.05
C GLN A 178 -9.83 23.09 -6.42
N HIS A 179 -10.16 22.10 -5.60
CA HIS A 179 -11.48 21.88 -5.02
C HIS A 179 -11.41 21.84 -3.49
N GLU A 180 -11.83 22.91 -2.81
CA GLU A 180 -11.77 23.02 -1.34
C GLU A 180 -12.51 21.88 -0.62
N GLU A 181 -13.63 21.43 -1.20
CA GLU A 181 -14.42 20.30 -0.69
C GLU A 181 -13.64 18.99 -0.61
N PHE A 182 -12.54 18.85 -1.37
CA PHE A 182 -11.70 17.65 -1.38
C PHE A 182 -10.41 17.78 -0.55
N HIS A 183 -10.13 18.93 0.07
CA HIS A 183 -8.89 19.13 0.83
C HIS A 183 -8.73 18.13 1.99
N HIS A 184 -9.83 17.58 2.51
CA HIS A 184 -9.81 16.56 3.55
C HIS A 184 -9.45 15.16 3.01
N VAL A 185 -9.63 14.89 1.72
CA VAL A 185 -9.42 13.58 1.10
C VAL A 185 -7.94 13.23 1.05
N LYS A 186 -7.60 12.05 1.55
CA LYS A 186 -6.23 11.51 1.53
C LYS A 186 -5.99 10.65 0.30
N ILE A 187 -4.92 10.92 -0.43
CA ILE A 187 -4.49 10.12 -1.58
C ILE A 187 -3.57 9.01 -1.07
N VAL A 188 -3.97 7.76 -1.31
CA VAL A 188 -3.18 6.56 -0.98
C VAL A 188 -2.68 5.94 -2.28
N ALA A 189 -1.40 6.12 -2.60
CA ALA A 189 -0.79 5.52 -3.79
C ALA A 189 -0.60 4.01 -3.57
N ASP A 190 -1.28 3.18 -4.35
CA ASP A 190 -1.32 1.73 -4.15
C ASP A 190 -0.79 0.96 -5.37
N GLY A 191 0.36 0.32 -5.18
CA GLY A 191 1.07 -0.45 -6.19
C GLY A 191 2.09 0.37 -6.97
N GLY A 192 2.94 -0.32 -7.76
CA GLY A 192 3.97 0.29 -8.60
C GLY A 192 5.32 0.49 -7.91
N MET A 193 5.36 0.68 -6.60
CA MET A 193 6.61 0.91 -5.86
C MET A 193 7.42 -0.38 -5.71
N GLN A 194 8.72 -0.31 -6.00
CA GLN A 194 9.65 -1.43 -5.94
C GLN A 194 10.82 -1.19 -4.98
N ASN A 195 11.10 0.07 -4.64
CA ASN A 195 12.21 0.50 -3.81
C ASN A 195 11.85 1.75 -3.01
N TYR A 196 12.76 2.23 -2.17
CA TYR A 196 12.57 3.46 -1.36
C TYR A 196 12.37 4.71 -2.21
N GLY A 197 13.09 4.83 -3.35
CA GLY A 197 12.99 5.97 -4.24
C GLY A 197 11.58 6.14 -4.82
N ASP A 198 10.95 5.05 -5.25
CA ASP A 198 9.57 5.07 -5.77
C ASP A 198 8.58 5.57 -4.71
N ILE A 199 8.75 5.13 -3.45
CA ILE A 199 7.92 5.56 -2.33
C ILE A 199 8.10 7.07 -2.07
N ILE A 200 9.35 7.52 -2.03
CA ILE A 200 9.69 8.92 -1.78
C ILE A 200 9.14 9.82 -2.89
N ILE A 201 9.29 9.43 -4.15
CA ILE A 201 8.74 10.16 -5.31
C ILE A 201 7.21 10.22 -5.24
N ALA A 202 6.53 9.12 -4.92
CA ALA A 202 5.08 9.09 -4.80
C ALA A 202 4.57 10.09 -3.74
N LEU A 203 5.24 10.17 -2.58
CA LEU A 203 4.94 11.15 -1.53
C LEU A 203 5.19 12.58 -2.00
N ALA A 204 6.33 12.84 -2.64
CA ALA A 204 6.67 14.18 -3.15
C ALA A 204 5.70 14.68 -4.23
N MET A 205 5.12 13.77 -5.03
CA MET A 205 4.12 14.08 -6.06
C MET A 205 2.73 14.39 -5.51
N GLY A 206 2.51 14.26 -4.20
CA GLY A 206 1.25 14.63 -3.57
C GLY A 206 0.45 13.50 -2.95
N ALA A 207 0.95 12.26 -2.93
CA ALA A 207 0.36 11.19 -2.13
C ALA A 207 0.51 11.52 -0.63
N ASP A 208 -0.56 11.33 0.15
CA ASP A 208 -0.49 11.43 1.61
C ASP A 208 0.09 10.16 2.21
N TYR A 209 -0.22 9.03 1.60
CA TYR A 209 0.22 7.70 2.00
C TYR A 209 0.57 6.85 0.78
N VAL A 210 1.38 5.84 1.04
CA VAL A 210 1.63 4.74 0.09
C VAL A 210 1.16 3.42 0.69
N MET A 211 0.60 2.54 -0.14
CA MET A 211 0.19 1.20 0.28
C MET A 211 1.12 0.15 -0.31
N LEU A 212 1.76 -0.63 0.58
CA LEU A 212 2.82 -1.56 0.22
C LEU A 212 2.41 -3.02 0.46
N GLY A 213 2.51 -3.84 -0.58
CA GLY A 213 2.30 -5.28 -0.52
C GLY A 213 3.60 -6.05 -0.72
N GLY A 214 4.09 -6.12 -1.95
CA GLY A 214 5.24 -6.93 -2.35
C GLY A 214 6.55 -6.58 -1.62
N ILE A 215 6.79 -5.31 -1.30
CA ILE A 215 7.93 -4.87 -0.50
C ILE A 215 7.82 -5.47 0.90
N LEU A 216 6.72 -5.22 1.60
CA LEU A 216 6.55 -5.70 2.98
C LEU A 216 6.42 -7.22 3.08
N ASN A 217 6.02 -7.92 2.00
CA ASN A 217 6.08 -9.39 1.95
C ASN A 217 7.51 -9.93 2.05
N LYS A 218 8.52 -9.17 1.62
CA LYS A 218 9.92 -9.57 1.72
C LYS A 218 10.50 -9.44 3.13
N ALA A 219 9.79 -8.82 4.07
CA ALA A 219 10.16 -8.82 5.47
C ALA A 219 9.92 -10.20 6.10
N TYR A 220 10.79 -10.58 7.05
CA TYR A 220 10.66 -11.86 7.75
C TYR A 220 9.33 -11.99 8.50
N GLU A 221 8.84 -10.91 9.07
CA GLU A 221 7.62 -10.81 9.87
C GLU A 221 6.33 -10.89 9.04
N SER A 222 6.42 -10.85 7.69
CA SER A 222 5.24 -10.97 6.83
C SER A 222 4.46 -12.27 7.07
N ALA A 223 3.14 -12.27 6.82
CA ALA A 223 2.26 -13.41 7.12
C ALA A 223 2.45 -14.63 6.21
N GLY A 224 3.17 -14.50 5.10
CA GLY A 224 3.45 -15.61 4.19
C GLY A 224 4.21 -16.74 4.85
N GLN A 225 3.91 -17.99 4.49
CA GLN A 225 4.62 -19.16 4.98
C GLN A 225 6.10 -19.08 4.61
N LYS A 226 6.98 -19.28 5.59
CA LYS A 226 8.44 -19.23 5.41
C LYS A 226 9.02 -20.58 5.04
N TYR A 227 9.96 -20.55 4.11
CA TYR A 227 10.66 -21.72 3.59
C TYR A 227 12.17 -21.47 3.51
N VAL A 228 12.93 -22.53 3.69
CA VAL A 228 14.38 -22.55 3.43
C VAL A 228 14.66 -23.32 2.15
N ILE A 229 15.43 -22.74 1.24
CA ILE A 229 15.96 -23.48 0.09
C ILE A 229 17.14 -24.35 0.55
N THR A 230 17.06 -25.63 0.28
CA THR A 230 18.13 -26.58 0.62
C THR A 230 19.25 -26.51 -0.42
N LYS A 231 20.44 -27.08 -0.12
CA LYS A 231 21.52 -27.22 -1.10
C LYS A 231 21.13 -27.98 -2.38
N LYS A 232 20.06 -28.77 -2.33
CA LYS A 232 19.50 -29.52 -3.47
C LYS A 232 18.40 -28.71 -4.21
N GLY A 233 18.23 -27.42 -3.94
CA GLY A 233 17.22 -26.57 -4.58
C GLY A 233 15.78 -26.82 -4.15
N LYS A 234 15.51 -27.61 -3.09
CA LYS A 234 14.16 -27.88 -2.60
C LYS A 234 13.76 -26.94 -1.49
N TYR A 235 12.54 -26.40 -1.55
CA TYR A 235 11.94 -25.63 -0.47
C TYR A 235 11.46 -26.57 0.66
N LYS A 236 11.76 -26.19 1.92
CA LYS A 236 11.25 -26.85 3.14
C LYS A 236 10.72 -25.80 4.08
N PRO A 237 9.60 -26.04 4.79
CA PRO A 237 9.12 -25.16 5.84
C PRO A 237 10.24 -24.87 6.84
N ILE A 238 10.39 -23.60 7.22
CA ILE A 238 11.52 -23.12 8.03
C ILE A 238 11.58 -23.83 9.40
N ASP A 239 10.44 -23.98 10.05
CA ASP A 239 10.36 -24.62 11.38
C ASP A 239 10.90 -26.05 11.35
N LYS A 240 10.52 -26.81 10.30
CA LYS A 240 11.02 -28.20 10.08
C LYS A 240 12.49 -28.24 9.74
N TYR A 241 13.03 -27.17 9.18
CA TYR A 241 14.46 -27.06 8.88
C TYR A 241 15.26 -26.74 10.13
N LEU A 242 14.86 -25.71 10.91
CA LEU A 242 15.53 -25.28 12.14
C LEU A 242 15.57 -26.38 13.20
N ALA A 243 14.48 -27.14 13.34
CA ALA A 243 14.43 -28.29 14.27
C ALA A 243 15.49 -29.38 14.01
N ARG A 244 16.12 -29.37 12.81
CA ARG A 244 17.12 -30.37 12.38
C ARG A 244 18.51 -29.81 12.15
N HIS A 245 18.69 -28.49 12.21
CA HIS A 245 19.93 -27.82 11.88
C HIS A 245 20.19 -26.71 12.91
N ASN A 246 21.40 -26.68 13.44
CA ASN A 246 21.81 -25.64 14.39
C ASN A 246 22.21 -24.36 13.64
N LYS A 247 21.22 -23.65 13.07
CA LYS A 247 21.38 -22.35 12.41
C LYS A 247 20.32 -21.39 12.88
N SER A 248 20.66 -20.10 13.00
CA SER A 248 19.67 -19.07 13.31
C SER A 248 18.92 -18.64 12.03
N VAL A 249 17.78 -17.99 12.22
CA VAL A 249 16.98 -17.43 11.11
C VAL A 249 17.77 -16.32 10.41
N GLU A 250 18.45 -15.47 11.18
CA GLU A 250 19.26 -14.35 10.69
C GLU A 250 20.39 -14.83 9.79
N GLU A 251 21.07 -15.91 10.17
CA GLU A 251 22.10 -16.54 9.32
C GLU A 251 21.50 -17.01 7.99
N LEU A 252 20.32 -17.60 8.02
CA LEU A 252 19.67 -18.09 6.80
C LEU A 252 19.18 -16.95 5.90
N ILE A 253 18.73 -15.83 6.48
CA ILE A 253 18.38 -14.61 5.72
C ILE A 253 19.64 -14.05 5.07
N LYS A 254 20.74 -13.92 5.84
CA LYS A 254 22.04 -13.43 5.37
C LYS A 254 22.62 -14.30 4.24
N ASP A 255 22.47 -15.62 4.35
CA ASP A 255 22.81 -16.58 3.31
C ASP A 255 21.87 -16.48 2.08
N GLY A 256 20.82 -15.68 2.12
CA GLY A 256 19.82 -15.55 1.06
C GLY A 256 19.00 -16.82 0.81
N ARG A 257 18.76 -17.61 1.84
CA ARG A 257 18.14 -18.93 1.75
C ARG A 257 16.71 -18.98 2.25
N VAL A 258 16.19 -17.89 2.83
CA VAL A 258 14.80 -17.81 3.31
C VAL A 258 13.91 -17.23 2.21
N PHE A 259 12.77 -17.87 2.02
CA PHE A 259 11.75 -17.47 1.06
C PHE A 259 10.38 -17.45 1.74
N THR A 260 9.48 -16.63 1.22
CA THR A 260 8.08 -16.52 1.66
C THR A 260 7.16 -16.66 0.47
N ASP A 261 5.98 -17.22 0.65
CA ASP A 261 4.96 -17.22 -0.39
C ASP A 261 4.34 -15.81 -0.53
N PHE A 262 3.99 -15.49 -1.76
CA PHE A 262 3.32 -14.26 -2.13
C PHE A 262 2.21 -14.54 -3.12
N ARG A 263 1.03 -13.97 -2.91
CA ARG A 263 -0.10 -14.09 -3.84
C ARG A 263 -0.94 -12.83 -3.91
N GLY A 264 -1.37 -12.50 -5.14
CA GLY A 264 -2.35 -11.45 -5.36
C GLY A 264 -3.73 -11.87 -4.86
N MET A 265 -4.51 -10.89 -4.38
CA MET A 265 -5.83 -11.14 -3.76
C MET A 265 -6.93 -11.56 -4.74
N SER A 266 -6.72 -11.48 -6.06
CA SER A 266 -7.65 -11.95 -7.10
C SER A 266 -7.38 -13.38 -7.58
N THR A 267 -6.45 -14.10 -6.94
CA THR A 267 -6.13 -15.50 -7.32
C THR A 267 -7.28 -16.46 -7.01
N LYS A 268 -7.36 -17.55 -7.79
CA LYS A 268 -8.37 -18.60 -7.54
C LYS A 268 -8.27 -19.19 -6.12
N ALA A 269 -7.07 -19.24 -5.55
CA ALA A 269 -6.86 -19.69 -4.18
C ALA A 269 -7.58 -18.76 -3.17
N VAL A 270 -7.42 -17.45 -3.32
CA VAL A 270 -8.09 -16.45 -2.46
C VAL A 270 -9.60 -16.45 -2.70
N GLN A 271 -10.06 -16.58 -3.95
CA GLN A 271 -11.50 -16.69 -4.26
C GLN A 271 -12.15 -17.87 -3.52
N ARG A 272 -11.45 -19.02 -3.41
CA ARG A 272 -11.91 -20.17 -2.62
C ARG A 272 -11.96 -19.87 -1.13
N LEU A 273 -10.96 -19.18 -0.59
CA LEU A 273 -10.97 -18.75 0.82
C LEU A 273 -12.14 -17.81 1.14
N TRP A 274 -12.59 -17.01 0.17
CA TRP A 274 -13.79 -16.17 0.31
C TRP A 274 -15.11 -16.95 0.08
N GLY A 275 -15.06 -18.30 -0.04
CA GLY A 275 -16.24 -19.15 -0.18
C GLY A 275 -16.92 -19.08 -1.55
N ARG A 276 -16.24 -18.54 -2.59
CA ARG A 276 -16.81 -18.48 -3.93
C ARG A 276 -16.95 -19.89 -4.53
N LYS A 277 -18.18 -20.27 -4.87
CA LYS A 277 -18.48 -21.54 -5.53
C LYS A 277 -18.03 -21.53 -6.99
N GLU A 278 -18.26 -20.42 -7.70
CA GLU A 278 -17.79 -20.20 -9.07
C GLU A 278 -16.54 -19.31 -9.07
N LEU A 279 -15.46 -19.84 -9.61
CA LEU A 279 -14.17 -19.13 -9.70
C LEU A 279 -14.11 -18.33 -11.00
N LYS A 280 -13.87 -17.03 -10.87
CA LYS A 280 -13.60 -16.14 -12.01
C LYS A 280 -12.15 -16.26 -12.48
N SER A 281 -11.84 -15.64 -13.63
CA SER A 281 -10.47 -15.49 -14.11
C SER A 281 -9.56 -14.91 -13.00
N SER A 282 -8.31 -15.39 -12.96
CA SER A 282 -7.33 -14.92 -11.98
C SER A 282 -6.54 -13.76 -12.58
N GLU A 283 -6.58 -12.61 -11.94
CA GLU A 283 -5.74 -11.46 -12.24
C GLU A 283 -4.59 -11.30 -11.23
N GLY A 284 -4.30 -12.34 -10.46
CA GLY A 284 -3.25 -12.36 -9.44
C GLY A 284 -2.14 -13.36 -9.74
N VAL A 285 -0.93 -13.01 -9.33
CA VAL A 285 0.27 -13.86 -9.40
C VAL A 285 0.42 -14.64 -8.10
N VAL A 286 0.93 -15.89 -8.21
CA VAL A 286 1.45 -16.67 -7.07
C VAL A 286 2.93 -16.88 -7.31
N LYS A 287 3.79 -16.51 -6.38
CA LYS A 287 5.24 -16.65 -6.47
C LYS A 287 5.88 -16.80 -5.10
N MET A 288 7.14 -17.21 -5.09
CA MET A 288 7.99 -17.18 -3.92
C MET A 288 8.87 -15.92 -3.96
N ASN A 289 8.83 -15.10 -2.92
CA ASN A 289 9.75 -13.99 -2.75
C ASN A 289 10.87 -14.40 -1.80
N LYS A 290 12.08 -13.91 -2.06
CA LYS A 290 13.18 -14.00 -1.11
C LYS A 290 12.89 -13.08 0.07
N VAL A 291 13.14 -13.56 1.29
CA VAL A 291 13.17 -12.70 2.48
C VAL A 291 14.49 -11.94 2.47
N GLU A 292 14.43 -10.63 2.49
CA GLU A 292 15.59 -9.75 2.28
C GLU A 292 15.98 -8.98 3.55
N TYR A 293 15.02 -8.73 4.46
CA TYR A 293 15.20 -7.87 5.63
C TYR A 293 14.21 -8.22 6.75
N THR A 294 14.44 -7.62 7.92
CA THR A 294 13.45 -7.48 8.98
C THR A 294 12.62 -6.22 8.75
N LEU A 295 11.41 -6.18 9.29
CA LEU A 295 10.52 -5.02 9.16
C LEU A 295 11.14 -3.78 9.80
N GLU A 296 11.72 -3.92 10.99
CA GLU A 296 12.42 -2.86 11.71
C GLU A 296 13.55 -2.25 10.87
N GLY A 297 14.50 -3.06 10.42
CA GLY A 297 15.64 -2.56 9.64
C GLY A 297 15.23 -1.94 8.29
N TRP A 298 14.13 -2.42 7.67
CA TRP A 298 13.60 -1.80 6.48
C TRP A 298 12.99 -0.42 6.78
N MET A 299 12.25 -0.30 7.89
CA MET A 299 11.60 0.95 8.31
C MET A 299 12.63 2.01 8.73
N GLU A 300 13.67 1.63 9.49
CA GLU A 300 14.76 2.54 9.83
C GLU A 300 15.40 3.14 8.58
N ASN A 301 15.76 2.30 7.60
CA ASN A 301 16.33 2.76 6.34
C ASN A 301 15.36 3.66 5.56
N PHE A 302 14.07 3.29 5.49
CA PHE A 302 13.06 4.11 4.80
C PHE A 302 12.97 5.51 5.42
N LEU A 303 12.83 5.59 6.74
CA LEU A 303 12.70 6.87 7.44
C LEU A 303 13.95 7.75 7.27
N ASP A 304 15.13 7.13 7.26
CA ASP A 304 16.40 7.81 7.02
C ASP A 304 16.49 8.38 5.60
N TYR A 305 16.11 7.60 4.59
CA TYR A 305 16.10 8.07 3.20
C TYR A 305 15.02 9.13 2.97
N LEU A 306 13.83 8.98 3.56
CA LEU A 306 12.77 9.99 3.47
C LEU A 306 13.23 11.33 4.07
N LYS A 307 13.78 11.32 5.29
CA LYS A 307 14.32 12.53 5.94
C LYS A 307 15.48 13.11 5.14
N SER A 308 16.31 12.28 4.53
CA SER A 308 17.37 12.75 3.65
C SER A 308 16.80 13.50 2.44
N ALA A 309 15.82 12.92 1.75
CA ALA A 309 15.15 13.57 0.62
C ALA A 309 14.47 14.90 1.04
N MET A 310 13.78 14.91 2.19
CA MET A 310 13.17 16.11 2.76
C MET A 310 14.21 17.19 3.07
N SER A 311 15.39 16.81 3.57
CA SER A 311 16.49 17.75 3.81
C SER A 311 16.98 18.41 2.53
N TYR A 312 17.17 17.65 1.45
CA TYR A 312 17.57 18.18 0.14
C TYR A 312 16.52 19.11 -0.49
N THR A 313 15.24 18.85 -0.24
CA THR A 313 14.13 19.65 -0.78
C THR A 313 13.73 20.81 0.14
N GLY A 314 14.40 21.01 1.29
CA GLY A 314 14.07 22.06 2.26
C GLY A 314 12.75 21.81 3.01
N SER A 315 12.23 20.59 2.98
CA SER A 315 10.92 20.25 3.53
C SER A 315 11.00 19.85 5.00
N GLN A 316 10.33 20.58 5.88
CA GLN A 316 10.30 20.31 7.33
C GLN A 316 9.15 19.38 7.75
N SER A 317 8.15 19.20 6.90
CA SER A 317 6.95 18.39 7.13
C SER A 317 6.58 17.55 5.91
N LEU A 318 5.79 16.49 6.07
CA LEU A 318 5.23 15.74 4.95
C LEU A 318 4.31 16.63 4.09
N ALA A 319 3.64 17.60 4.70
CA ALA A 319 2.80 18.54 3.96
C ALA A 319 3.62 19.41 3.00
N SER A 320 4.75 19.97 3.44
CA SER A 320 5.66 20.71 2.58
C SER A 320 6.37 19.81 1.56
N PHE A 321 6.71 18.58 1.93
CA PHE A 321 7.35 17.61 1.04
C PHE A 321 6.48 17.24 -0.17
N ARG A 322 5.16 17.14 -0.01
CA ARG A 322 4.21 16.92 -1.11
C ARG A 322 4.15 18.05 -2.15
N MET A 323 4.78 19.16 -1.87
CA MET A 323 4.92 20.31 -2.78
C MET A 323 6.33 20.43 -3.38
N SER A 324 7.18 19.43 -3.16
CA SER A 324 8.55 19.41 -3.69
C SER A 324 8.55 19.38 -5.21
N LEU A 325 9.56 20.04 -5.81
CA LEU A 325 9.73 20.04 -7.25
C LEU A 325 10.21 18.66 -7.71
N VAL A 326 9.48 18.06 -8.63
CA VAL A 326 9.86 16.85 -9.34
C VAL A 326 10.02 17.16 -10.84
N GLU A 327 11.03 16.57 -11.46
CA GLU A 327 11.26 16.71 -12.90
C GLU A 327 11.20 15.35 -13.59
N GLN A 328 10.59 15.33 -14.77
CA GLN A 328 10.58 14.15 -15.61
C GLN A 328 11.96 13.95 -16.24
N ILE A 329 12.46 12.71 -16.19
CA ILE A 329 13.78 12.34 -16.70
C ILE A 329 13.68 11.38 -17.91
N THR A 330 14.75 11.27 -18.65
CA THR A 330 14.88 10.28 -19.73
C THR A 330 15.38 8.94 -19.20
N ASP A 331 15.15 7.87 -19.95
CA ASP A 331 15.68 6.52 -19.65
C ASP A 331 17.18 6.51 -19.38
N ASN A 332 17.95 7.36 -20.08
CA ASN A 332 19.40 7.43 -19.90
C ASN A 332 19.77 8.01 -18.53
N VAL A 333 19.00 8.98 -18.04
CA VAL A 333 19.19 9.56 -16.70
C VAL A 333 18.78 8.53 -15.66
N TYR A 334 17.60 7.91 -15.83
CA TYR A 334 17.10 6.86 -14.95
C TYR A 334 18.16 5.75 -14.73
N ARG A 335 18.77 5.22 -15.82
CA ARG A 335 19.80 4.18 -15.73
C ARG A 335 21.08 4.60 -15.00
N ARG A 336 21.36 5.90 -14.88
CA ARG A 336 22.51 6.41 -14.10
C ARG A 336 22.24 6.38 -12.60
N PHE A 337 20.97 6.61 -12.20
CA PHE A 337 20.58 6.65 -10.79
C PHE A 337 20.23 5.26 -10.24
N ASN A 338 19.80 4.32 -11.09
CA ASN A 338 19.43 2.95 -10.71
C ASN A 338 20.52 1.95 -11.16
N LYS A 339 21.69 2.04 -10.51
CA LYS A 339 22.85 1.15 -10.76
C LYS A 339 22.71 -0.18 -10.04
#